data_7b564dc83f54c45b47cf08a8b9e0f56e
#
_entry.id   7b564dc83f54c45b47cf08a8b9e0f56e
#
_cell.length_a   1.000
_cell.length_b   1.000
_cell.length_c   1.000
_cell.angle_alpha   90.00
_cell.angle_beta   90.00
_cell.angle_gamma   90.00
#
_symmetry.space_group_name_H-M   'P 1'
#
loop_
_entity.id
_entity.type
_entity.pdbx_description
1 polymer ?
#
loop_
_entity_poly.entity_id
_entity_poly.type
_entity_poly.pdbx_seq_one_letter_code
_entity_poly.pdbx_strand_id
1 'polypeptide(L)'
;MKVAQALMQQDLSHVAMSINSKTAGDVERALGKDTLSLDDFMALISPAGAMYLEAMAYRAKAMTRHRFGNTMQLFVPLYLSNLCANECTYCGFTMSNKIKRKTLSISEVLTEIEAIKDLGFSQVLLVTGEHEAKVGMEYFEQTLSAIREKVSYLMMEVQPLKREQYETLKHLGLDAVLVYQETYSPQHYANYHTRGKKKEK
;
A
#
# COMPACT_ATOMS: atom_id res chain seq x y z
N MET A 1 -19.34 -11.69 6.13
CA MET A 1 -18.86 -11.91 4.75
C MET A 1 -17.43 -11.44 4.65
N LYS A 2 -16.50 -12.23 4.07
CA LYS A 2 -15.12 -11.80 3.89
C LYS A 2 -15.07 -10.74 2.78
N VAL A 3 -14.23 -9.70 2.92
CA VAL A 3 -14.11 -8.59 1.95
C VAL A 3 -13.91 -9.12 0.52
N ALA A 4 -13.03 -10.11 0.33
CA ALA A 4 -12.80 -10.73 -0.97
C ALA A 4 -14.09 -11.31 -1.61
N GLN A 5 -14.97 -11.94 -0.81
CA GLN A 5 -16.24 -12.48 -1.31
C GLN A 5 -17.20 -11.36 -1.72
N ALA A 6 -17.23 -10.25 -0.98
CA ALA A 6 -18.03 -9.08 -1.34
C ALA A 6 -17.56 -8.44 -2.65
N LEU A 7 -16.24 -8.35 -2.85
CA LEU A 7 -15.66 -7.81 -4.09
C LEU A 7 -15.94 -8.71 -5.31
N MET A 8 -15.83 -10.04 -5.15
CA MET A 8 -16.13 -10.99 -6.23
C MET A 8 -17.59 -10.99 -6.68
N GLN A 9 -18.50 -10.50 -5.84
CA GLN A 9 -19.92 -10.38 -6.16
C GLN A 9 -20.28 -9.08 -6.90
N GLN A 10 -19.32 -8.14 -7.03
CA GLN A 10 -19.55 -6.88 -7.73
C GLN A 10 -19.44 -7.06 -9.25
N ASP A 11 -20.42 -6.59 -9.98
CA ASP A 11 -20.31 -6.39 -11.43
C ASP A 11 -19.53 -5.10 -11.70
N LEU A 12 -18.23 -5.24 -11.96
CA LEU A 12 -17.36 -4.10 -12.23
C LEU A 12 -17.78 -3.30 -13.48
N SER A 13 -18.42 -3.97 -14.46
CA SER A 13 -18.92 -3.29 -15.65
C SER A 13 -20.10 -2.39 -15.31
N HIS A 14 -21.01 -2.90 -14.45
CA HIS A 14 -22.13 -2.10 -13.95
C HIS A 14 -21.64 -0.91 -13.10
N VAL A 15 -20.65 -1.12 -12.23
CA VAL A 15 -20.04 -0.03 -11.44
C VAL A 15 -19.43 1.03 -12.35
N ALA A 16 -18.69 0.62 -13.38
CA ALA A 16 -18.09 1.55 -14.35
C ALA A 16 -19.16 2.34 -15.12
N MET A 17 -20.23 1.69 -15.57
CA MET A 17 -21.37 2.36 -16.22
C MET A 17 -22.03 3.37 -15.27
N SER A 18 -22.25 3.00 -14.02
CA SER A 18 -22.84 3.87 -12.99
C SER A 18 -21.99 5.12 -12.77
N ILE A 19 -20.66 4.98 -12.70
CA ILE A 19 -19.72 6.11 -12.56
C ILE A 19 -19.81 7.01 -13.82
N ASN A 20 -19.74 6.42 -15.01
CA ASN A 20 -19.72 7.18 -16.26
C ASN A 20 -21.06 7.87 -16.59
N SER A 21 -22.17 7.43 -16.01
CA SER A 21 -23.50 8.05 -16.20
C SER A 21 -23.77 9.24 -15.28
N LYS A 22 -22.89 9.51 -14.31
CA LYS A 22 -23.07 10.65 -13.39
C LYS A 22 -22.97 11.99 -14.10
N THR A 23 -23.76 12.93 -13.62
CA THR A 23 -23.89 14.29 -14.17
C THR A 23 -23.25 15.33 -13.26
N ALA A 24 -23.07 16.55 -13.77
CA ALA A 24 -22.64 17.70 -12.99
C ALA A 24 -23.53 17.93 -11.75
N GLY A 25 -24.85 17.81 -11.90
CA GLY A 25 -25.80 17.95 -10.78
C GLY A 25 -25.64 16.89 -9.70
N ASP A 26 -25.16 15.66 -10.05
CA ASP A 26 -24.83 14.64 -9.07
C ASP A 26 -23.59 15.04 -8.25
N VAL A 27 -22.59 15.60 -8.92
CA VAL A 27 -21.35 16.11 -8.28
C VAL A 27 -21.67 17.27 -7.34
N GLU A 28 -22.48 18.23 -7.77
CA GLU A 28 -22.88 19.38 -6.96
C GLU A 28 -23.65 18.95 -5.71
N ARG A 29 -24.60 18.01 -5.87
CA ARG A 29 -25.30 17.43 -4.71
C ARG A 29 -24.34 16.72 -3.74
N ALA A 30 -23.37 15.97 -4.25
CA ALA A 30 -22.36 15.30 -3.43
C ALA A 30 -21.49 16.30 -2.68
N LEU A 31 -21.06 17.37 -3.35
CA LEU A 31 -20.25 18.43 -2.70
C LEU A 31 -21.03 19.20 -1.63
N GLY A 32 -22.35 19.29 -1.71
CA GLY A 32 -23.19 19.93 -0.72
C GLY A 32 -23.51 19.10 0.53
N LYS A 33 -23.15 17.82 0.59
CA LYS A 33 -23.46 16.92 1.71
C LYS A 33 -22.34 16.88 2.75
N ASP A 34 -22.67 16.81 4.03
CA ASP A 34 -21.69 16.58 5.10
C ASP A 34 -21.19 15.14 5.12
N THR A 35 -22.08 14.17 4.88
CA THR A 35 -21.75 12.74 4.82
C THR A 35 -22.02 12.18 3.43
N LEU A 36 -21.02 11.57 2.83
CA LEU A 36 -21.08 10.99 1.50
C LEU A 36 -21.50 9.52 1.54
N SER A 37 -22.37 9.13 0.61
CA SER A 37 -22.66 7.74 0.26
C SER A 37 -21.68 7.24 -0.81
N LEU A 38 -21.73 5.93 -1.10
CA LEU A 38 -20.99 5.36 -2.24
C LEU A 38 -21.44 5.95 -3.58
N ASP A 39 -22.72 6.26 -3.72
CA ASP A 39 -23.26 6.89 -4.93
C ASP A 39 -22.72 8.32 -5.12
N ASP A 40 -22.60 9.08 -4.04
CA ASP A 40 -21.96 10.40 -4.07
C ASP A 40 -20.46 10.28 -4.42
N PHE A 41 -19.76 9.26 -3.89
CA PHE A 41 -18.37 9.00 -4.25
C PHE A 41 -18.23 8.66 -5.73
N MET A 42 -19.13 7.83 -6.28
CA MET A 42 -19.16 7.56 -7.73
C MET A 42 -19.35 8.84 -8.57
N ALA A 43 -20.16 9.79 -8.10
CA ALA A 43 -20.30 11.08 -8.77
C ALA A 43 -19.00 11.89 -8.75
N LEU A 44 -18.32 11.96 -7.61
CA LEU A 44 -17.08 12.72 -7.48
C LEU A 44 -15.93 12.17 -8.35
N ILE A 45 -15.85 10.85 -8.53
CA ILE A 45 -14.81 10.22 -9.37
C ILE A 45 -15.23 10.05 -10.84
N SER A 46 -16.42 10.51 -11.22
CA SER A 46 -16.93 10.44 -12.58
C SER A 46 -16.23 11.43 -13.52
N PRO A 47 -16.36 11.27 -14.85
CA PRO A 47 -15.90 12.28 -15.81
C PRO A 47 -16.49 13.68 -15.54
N ALA A 48 -17.74 13.77 -15.07
CA ALA A 48 -18.35 15.03 -14.67
C ALA A 48 -17.65 15.70 -13.48
N GLY A 49 -17.01 14.93 -12.60
CA GLY A 49 -16.26 15.42 -11.45
C GLY A 49 -14.99 16.22 -11.83
N ALA A 50 -14.46 16.02 -13.03
CA ALA A 50 -13.24 16.70 -13.47
C ALA A 50 -13.32 18.24 -13.43
N MET A 51 -14.50 18.78 -13.65
CA MET A 51 -14.75 20.24 -13.59
C MET A 51 -14.77 20.80 -12.16
N TYR A 52 -14.83 19.92 -11.15
CA TYR A 52 -14.98 20.28 -9.72
C TYR A 52 -13.76 19.96 -8.88
N LEU A 53 -12.62 19.65 -9.51
CA LEU A 53 -11.39 19.26 -8.79
C LEU A 53 -10.97 20.26 -7.73
N GLU A 54 -11.07 21.56 -8.04
CA GLU A 54 -10.72 22.63 -7.11
C GLU A 54 -11.63 22.63 -5.87
N ALA A 55 -12.96 22.52 -6.08
CA ALA A 55 -13.92 22.44 -4.98
C ALA A 55 -13.70 21.18 -4.12
N MET A 56 -13.42 20.04 -4.76
CA MET A 56 -13.05 18.80 -4.05
C MET A 56 -11.77 18.97 -3.23
N ALA A 57 -10.75 19.63 -3.78
CA ALA A 57 -9.48 19.88 -3.11
C ALA A 57 -9.65 20.78 -1.87
N TYR A 58 -10.43 21.84 -1.96
CA TYR A 58 -10.76 22.69 -0.81
C TYR A 58 -11.49 21.91 0.29
N ARG A 59 -12.47 21.10 -0.07
CA ARG A 59 -13.20 20.26 0.88
C ARG A 59 -12.28 19.21 1.53
N ALA A 60 -11.48 18.50 0.75
CA ALA A 60 -10.52 17.52 1.23
C ALA A 60 -9.52 18.16 2.20
N LYS A 61 -9.01 19.36 1.89
CA LYS A 61 -8.12 20.13 2.77
C LYS A 61 -8.80 20.47 4.09
N ALA A 62 -10.06 20.92 4.07
CA ALA A 62 -10.80 21.25 5.29
C ALA A 62 -11.00 20.01 6.17
N MET A 63 -11.42 18.88 5.58
CA MET A 63 -11.57 17.60 6.28
C MET A 63 -10.26 17.08 6.86
N THR A 64 -9.18 17.15 6.10
CA THR A 64 -7.84 16.71 6.52
C THR A 64 -7.36 17.54 7.71
N ARG A 65 -7.49 18.86 7.64
CA ARG A 65 -7.12 19.76 8.74
C ARG A 65 -7.98 19.57 9.99
N HIS A 66 -9.28 19.34 9.82
CA HIS A 66 -10.19 19.04 10.93
C HIS A 66 -9.79 17.75 11.64
N ARG A 67 -9.38 16.71 10.88
CA ARG A 67 -9.07 15.39 11.43
C ARG A 67 -7.64 15.26 11.96
N PHE A 68 -6.66 15.84 11.28
CA PHE A 68 -5.24 15.64 11.52
C PHE A 68 -4.48 16.92 11.93
N GLY A 69 -5.14 18.08 11.94
CA GLY A 69 -4.48 19.35 12.20
C GLY A 69 -3.51 19.73 11.08
N ASN A 70 -2.39 20.32 11.47
CA ASN A 70 -1.28 20.71 10.58
C ASN A 70 -0.07 19.76 10.70
N THR A 71 -0.28 18.57 11.22
CA THR A 71 0.78 17.57 11.37
C THR A 71 0.96 16.79 10.08
N MET A 72 2.20 16.45 9.77
CA MET A 72 2.58 15.61 8.64
C MET A 72 3.57 14.56 9.11
N GLN A 73 3.35 13.32 8.71
CA GLN A 73 4.24 12.21 8.99
C GLN A 73 5.15 11.98 7.78
N LEU A 74 6.46 12.02 8.01
CA LEU A 74 7.46 11.76 6.97
C LEU A 74 8.20 10.48 7.29
N PHE A 75 8.35 9.60 6.30
CA PHE A 75 9.07 8.34 6.44
C PHE A 75 9.95 8.07 5.23
N VAL A 76 10.94 7.20 5.42
CA VAL A 76 11.87 6.77 4.36
C VAL A 76 11.69 5.28 4.11
N PRO A 77 11.56 4.83 2.84
CA PRO A 77 11.61 3.43 2.52
C PRO A 77 13.04 2.89 2.64
N LEU A 78 13.22 1.79 3.36
CA LEU A 78 14.43 1.00 3.40
C LEU A 78 14.21 -0.33 2.69
N TYR A 79 14.85 -0.49 1.54
CA TYR A 79 14.78 -1.72 0.76
C TYR A 79 15.70 -2.80 1.36
N LEU A 80 15.14 -3.69 2.14
CA LEU A 80 15.87 -4.80 2.76
C LEU A 80 16.34 -5.83 1.73
N SER A 81 15.53 -6.04 0.68
CA SER A 81 15.86 -7.00 -0.38
C SER A 81 15.13 -6.69 -1.69
N ASN A 82 15.84 -6.79 -2.80
CA ASN A 82 15.25 -6.77 -4.15
C ASN A 82 15.07 -8.20 -4.73
N LEU A 83 15.22 -9.23 -3.89
CA LEU A 83 15.01 -10.61 -4.28
C LEU A 83 13.50 -10.90 -4.38
N CYS A 84 13.04 -11.38 -5.53
CA CYS A 84 11.63 -11.68 -5.76
C CYS A 84 11.49 -13.00 -6.53
N ALA A 85 10.46 -13.78 -6.18
CA ALA A 85 10.09 -15.04 -6.84
C ALA A 85 8.85 -14.92 -7.74
N ASN A 86 8.38 -13.69 -7.98
CA ASN A 86 7.23 -13.40 -8.84
C ASN A 86 7.65 -12.80 -10.18
N GLU A 87 6.82 -13.01 -11.20
CA GLU A 87 6.92 -12.37 -12.51
C GLU A 87 5.77 -11.38 -12.66
N CYS A 88 6.09 -10.10 -12.46
CA CYS A 88 5.13 -8.99 -12.60
C CYS A 88 5.59 -8.08 -13.73
N THR A 89 4.75 -7.83 -14.73
CA THR A 89 5.12 -7.14 -15.97
C THR A 89 5.55 -5.68 -15.78
N TYR A 90 5.25 -5.07 -14.64
CA TYR A 90 5.53 -3.67 -14.32
C TYR A 90 6.65 -3.48 -13.29
N CYS A 91 7.12 -4.56 -12.63
CA CYS A 91 7.97 -4.43 -11.46
C CYS A 91 9.46 -4.59 -11.80
N GLY A 92 10.28 -3.64 -11.35
CA GLY A 92 11.74 -3.73 -11.51
C GLY A 92 12.39 -4.92 -10.79
N PHE A 93 11.72 -5.46 -9.75
CA PHE A 93 12.21 -6.64 -9.01
C PHE A 93 11.73 -7.97 -9.60
N THR A 94 10.96 -7.95 -10.69
CA THR A 94 10.48 -9.18 -11.33
C THR A 94 11.61 -10.20 -11.53
N MET A 95 11.30 -11.48 -11.36
CA MET A 95 12.32 -12.54 -11.26
C MET A 95 13.18 -12.69 -12.51
N SER A 96 12.65 -12.37 -13.69
CA SER A 96 13.36 -12.46 -14.98
C SER A 96 14.33 -11.30 -15.23
N ASN A 97 14.23 -10.19 -14.51
CA ASN A 97 15.14 -9.06 -14.68
C ASN A 97 16.56 -9.42 -14.25
N LYS A 98 17.52 -9.18 -15.15
CA LYS A 98 18.95 -9.40 -14.91
C LYS A 98 19.57 -8.22 -14.14
N ILE A 99 19.16 -8.05 -12.87
CA ILE A 99 19.69 -7.04 -11.96
C ILE A 99 20.52 -7.68 -10.87
N LYS A 100 21.45 -6.92 -10.28
CA LYS A 100 22.18 -7.37 -9.09
C LYS A 100 21.19 -7.55 -7.94
N ARG A 101 21.05 -8.78 -7.46
CA ARG A 101 20.20 -9.12 -6.33
C ARG A 101 20.98 -8.96 -5.03
N LYS A 102 20.35 -8.28 -4.05
CA LYS A 102 20.91 -8.08 -2.73
C LYS A 102 19.83 -8.23 -1.66
N THR A 103 20.19 -8.87 -0.58
CA THR A 103 19.48 -8.86 0.70
C THR A 103 20.45 -8.30 1.72
N LEU A 104 20.05 -7.28 2.46
CA LEU A 104 20.89 -6.67 3.49
C LEU A 104 21.08 -7.65 4.67
N SER A 105 22.29 -7.76 5.18
CA SER A 105 22.56 -8.36 6.48
C SER A 105 22.04 -7.43 7.59
N ILE A 106 21.87 -7.96 8.79
CA ILE A 106 21.42 -7.14 9.95
C ILE A 106 22.39 -5.99 10.22
N SER A 107 23.70 -6.21 10.06
CA SER A 107 24.70 -5.13 10.20
C SER A 107 24.55 -4.04 9.14
N GLU A 108 24.25 -4.40 7.89
CA GLU A 108 23.98 -3.42 6.84
C GLU A 108 22.67 -2.67 7.12
N VAL A 109 21.61 -3.36 7.58
CA VAL A 109 20.37 -2.71 8.00
C VAL A 109 20.63 -1.66 9.09
N LEU A 110 21.42 -2.00 10.10
CA LEU A 110 21.77 -1.06 11.17
C LEU A 110 22.54 0.16 10.63
N THR A 111 23.46 -0.04 9.70
CA THR A 111 24.18 1.05 9.03
C THR A 111 23.26 1.98 8.28
N GLU A 112 22.31 1.42 7.51
CA GLU A 112 21.30 2.21 6.77
C GLU A 112 20.37 2.97 7.73
N ILE A 113 19.95 2.38 8.84
CA ILE A 113 19.12 3.06 9.85
C ILE A 113 19.87 4.25 10.46
N GLU A 114 21.15 4.14 10.78
CA GLU A 114 21.90 5.30 11.28
C GLU A 114 22.01 6.41 10.20
N ALA A 115 22.27 6.06 8.94
CA ALA A 115 22.28 7.03 7.84
C ALA A 115 20.91 7.73 7.66
N ILE A 116 19.80 7.01 7.79
CA ILE A 116 18.44 7.58 7.75
C ILE A 116 18.23 8.55 8.92
N LYS A 117 18.70 8.22 10.11
CA LYS A 117 18.64 9.10 11.30
C LYS A 117 19.48 10.37 11.12
N ASP A 118 20.66 10.25 10.54
CA ASP A 118 21.53 11.40 10.26
C ASP A 118 20.89 12.38 9.27
N LEU A 119 20.00 11.90 8.39
CA LEU A 119 19.16 12.73 7.53
C LEU A 119 17.95 13.35 8.26
N GLY A 120 17.75 13.06 9.54
CA GLY A 120 16.68 13.61 10.37
C GLY A 120 15.37 12.81 10.36
N PHE A 121 15.36 11.61 9.74
CA PHE A 121 14.17 10.73 9.75
C PHE A 121 14.19 9.74 10.91
N SER A 122 13.03 9.53 11.51
CA SER A 122 12.83 8.54 12.58
C SER A 122 11.77 7.49 12.25
N GLN A 123 11.16 7.58 11.09
CA GLN A 123 10.09 6.69 10.65
C GLN A 123 10.52 5.96 9.39
N VAL A 124 10.36 4.64 9.38
CA VAL A 124 10.92 3.80 8.32
C VAL A 124 9.86 2.81 7.81
N LEU A 125 9.81 2.69 6.48
CA LEU A 125 9.06 1.65 5.79
C LEU A 125 10.04 0.59 5.28
N LEU A 126 9.99 -0.61 5.85
CA LEU A 126 10.79 -1.74 5.39
C LEU A 126 10.14 -2.36 4.14
N VAL A 127 10.89 -2.46 3.06
CA VAL A 127 10.38 -2.94 1.77
C VAL A 127 11.17 -4.16 1.31
N THR A 128 10.47 -5.20 0.80
CA THR A 128 11.12 -6.35 0.16
C THR A 128 10.40 -6.77 -1.11
N GLY A 129 11.15 -7.43 -2.02
CA GLY A 129 10.51 -8.36 -2.96
C GLY A 129 9.96 -9.59 -2.22
N GLU A 130 9.05 -10.32 -2.85
CA GLU A 130 8.45 -11.53 -2.27
C GLU A 130 9.35 -12.76 -2.51
N HIS A 131 10.06 -13.22 -1.47
CA HIS A 131 10.88 -14.43 -1.54
C HIS A 131 10.98 -15.11 -0.16
N GLU A 132 9.91 -15.82 0.24
CA GLU A 132 9.74 -16.38 1.59
C GLU A 132 10.91 -17.23 2.09
N ALA A 133 11.56 -18.00 1.22
CA ALA A 133 12.65 -18.90 1.63
C ALA A 133 13.93 -18.15 2.04
N LYS A 134 14.15 -16.91 1.62
CA LYS A 134 15.35 -16.12 1.94
C LYS A 134 15.04 -14.83 2.69
N VAL A 135 13.84 -14.30 2.51
CA VAL A 135 13.37 -13.07 3.13
C VAL A 135 12.00 -13.39 3.75
N GLY A 136 12.03 -14.22 4.77
CA GLY A 136 10.85 -14.73 5.48
C GLY A 136 10.82 -14.26 6.93
N MET A 137 10.00 -14.94 7.74
CA MET A 137 9.73 -14.54 9.13
C MET A 137 10.98 -14.41 9.97
N GLU A 138 11.87 -15.38 9.92
CA GLU A 138 13.12 -15.34 10.71
C GLU A 138 13.92 -14.06 10.44
N TYR A 139 14.06 -13.70 9.16
CA TYR A 139 14.75 -12.47 8.76
C TYR A 139 14.01 -11.22 9.25
N PHE A 140 12.67 -11.20 9.18
CA PHE A 140 11.86 -10.08 9.66
C PHE A 140 11.97 -9.93 11.19
N GLU A 141 11.90 -11.02 11.94
CA GLU A 141 12.03 -11.01 13.40
C GLU A 141 13.39 -10.48 13.83
N GLN A 142 14.47 -10.94 13.21
CA GLN A 142 15.83 -10.45 13.46
C GLN A 142 15.97 -8.96 13.13
N THR A 143 15.41 -8.54 11.98
CA THR A 143 15.46 -7.14 11.54
C THR A 143 14.69 -6.23 12.48
N LEU A 144 13.43 -6.56 12.81
CA LEU A 144 12.62 -5.74 13.70
C LEU A 144 13.26 -5.63 15.08
N SER A 145 13.71 -6.75 15.65
CA SER A 145 14.38 -6.77 16.95
C SER A 145 15.63 -5.88 16.98
N ALA A 146 16.38 -5.82 15.88
CA ALA A 146 17.61 -5.03 15.81
C ALA A 146 17.35 -3.51 15.71
N ILE A 147 16.25 -3.09 15.09
CA ILE A 147 16.02 -1.68 14.76
C ILE A 147 14.89 -1.02 15.55
N ARG A 148 14.05 -1.78 16.27
CA ARG A 148 12.85 -1.24 16.93
C ARG A 148 13.15 -0.03 17.83
N GLU A 149 14.18 -0.14 18.66
CA GLU A 149 14.56 0.93 19.59
C GLU A 149 15.22 2.15 18.91
N LYS A 150 15.52 2.06 17.61
CA LYS A 150 16.20 3.09 16.84
C LYS A 150 15.28 3.98 16.04
N VAL A 151 14.01 3.58 15.86
CA VAL A 151 13.01 4.27 15.02
C VAL A 151 11.75 4.53 15.82
N SER A 152 11.07 5.64 15.55
CA SER A 152 9.85 6.04 16.26
C SER A 152 8.59 5.39 15.69
N TYR A 153 8.60 5.03 14.40
CA TYR A 153 7.48 4.38 13.72
C TYR A 153 8.01 3.42 12.65
N LEU A 154 7.59 2.17 12.75
CA LEU A 154 8.09 1.08 11.93
C LEU A 154 6.98 0.45 11.10
N MET A 155 7.12 0.53 9.80
CA MET A 155 6.16 0.00 8.83
C MET A 155 6.79 -1.09 7.97
N MET A 156 5.98 -1.98 7.45
CA MET A 156 6.42 -3.01 6.49
C MET A 156 5.54 -3.08 5.26
N GLU A 157 6.19 -3.24 4.11
CA GLU A 157 5.61 -3.53 2.81
C GLU A 157 6.32 -4.73 2.20
N VAL A 158 5.82 -5.91 2.54
CA VAL A 158 6.39 -7.20 2.18
C VAL A 158 5.30 -8.12 1.64
N GLN A 159 5.63 -9.38 1.33
CA GLN A 159 4.61 -10.37 0.98
C GLN A 159 3.52 -10.44 2.05
N PRO A 160 2.24 -10.66 1.66
CA PRO A 160 1.18 -10.89 2.63
C PRO A 160 1.52 -12.07 3.55
N LEU A 161 1.37 -11.85 4.84
CA LEU A 161 1.69 -12.82 5.88
C LEU A 161 0.39 -13.42 6.46
N LYS A 162 0.53 -14.51 7.21
CA LYS A 162 -0.56 -15.08 7.98
C LYS A 162 -0.83 -14.24 9.23
N ARG A 163 -2.02 -14.36 9.79
CA ARG A 163 -2.43 -13.61 10.98
C ARG A 163 -1.45 -13.78 12.13
N GLU A 164 -1.07 -15.02 12.43
CA GLU A 164 -0.16 -15.34 13.52
C GLU A 164 1.22 -14.71 13.32
N GLN A 165 1.67 -14.59 12.07
CA GLN A 165 2.92 -13.94 11.72
C GLN A 165 2.84 -12.42 11.96
N TYR A 166 1.73 -11.78 11.60
CA TYR A 166 1.51 -10.37 11.94
C TYR A 166 1.42 -10.13 13.45
N GLU A 167 0.82 -11.05 14.20
CA GLU A 167 0.77 -10.99 15.65
C GLU A 167 2.19 -11.03 16.26
N THR A 168 3.05 -11.92 15.76
CA THR A 168 4.47 -11.97 16.16
C THR A 168 5.18 -10.64 15.86
N LEU A 169 5.07 -10.12 14.63
CA LEU A 169 5.74 -8.87 14.25
C LEU A 169 5.20 -7.67 15.04
N LYS A 170 3.91 -7.65 15.37
CA LYS A 170 3.32 -6.62 16.24
C LYS A 170 3.96 -6.66 17.63
N HIS A 171 4.19 -7.83 18.21
CA HIS A 171 4.87 -7.95 19.51
C HIS A 171 6.33 -7.47 19.44
N LEU A 172 6.96 -7.53 18.28
CA LEU A 172 8.29 -6.98 18.02
C LEU A 172 8.25 -5.47 17.68
N GLY A 173 7.07 -4.84 17.78
CA GLY A 173 6.92 -3.41 17.63
C GLY A 173 6.63 -2.92 16.21
N LEU A 174 6.11 -3.77 15.32
CA LEU A 174 5.58 -3.32 14.04
C LEU A 174 4.34 -2.46 14.25
N ASP A 175 4.35 -1.23 13.72
CA ASP A 175 3.27 -0.25 13.89
C ASP A 175 2.24 -0.32 12.76
N ALA A 176 2.67 -0.55 11.52
CA ALA A 176 1.78 -0.60 10.37
C ALA A 176 2.26 -1.54 9.25
N VAL A 177 1.30 -1.98 8.44
CA VAL A 177 1.54 -2.83 7.27
C VAL A 177 0.89 -2.20 6.05
N LEU A 178 1.62 -2.18 4.94
CA LEU A 178 1.12 -1.82 3.63
C LEU A 178 0.99 -3.10 2.78
N VAL A 179 -0.18 -3.30 2.19
CA VAL A 179 -0.44 -4.41 1.27
C VAL A 179 -0.99 -3.85 -0.03
N TYR A 180 -0.27 -4.06 -1.10
CA TYR A 180 -0.70 -3.64 -2.43
C TYR A 180 -1.74 -4.57 -3.03
N GLN A 181 -2.70 -3.94 -3.71
CA GLN A 181 -3.63 -4.62 -4.60
C GLN A 181 -3.76 -3.76 -5.87
N GLU A 182 -3.11 -4.15 -6.93
CA GLU A 182 -3.00 -3.38 -8.17
C GLU A 182 -4.34 -3.23 -8.90
N THR A 183 -5.16 -4.27 -8.83
CA THR A 183 -6.54 -4.26 -9.34
C THR A 183 -7.35 -5.36 -8.67
N TYR A 184 -8.65 -5.13 -8.50
CA TYR A 184 -9.61 -6.12 -8.02
C TYR A 184 -10.29 -6.90 -9.16
N SER A 185 -9.98 -6.62 -10.43
CA SER A 185 -10.42 -7.41 -11.56
C SER A 185 -9.54 -8.65 -11.71
N PRO A 186 -10.05 -9.89 -11.53
CA PRO A 186 -9.24 -11.10 -11.66
C PRO A 186 -8.58 -11.23 -13.05
N GLN A 187 -9.32 -10.84 -14.10
CA GLN A 187 -8.81 -10.87 -15.48
C GLN A 187 -7.62 -9.94 -15.66
N HIS A 188 -7.72 -8.69 -15.21
CA HIS A 188 -6.62 -7.73 -15.32
C HIS A 188 -5.47 -8.12 -14.41
N TYR A 189 -5.75 -8.62 -13.20
CA TYR A 189 -4.73 -9.08 -12.28
C TYR A 189 -3.85 -10.19 -12.88
N ALA A 190 -4.47 -11.17 -13.54
CA ALA A 190 -3.76 -12.27 -14.21
C ALA A 190 -2.86 -11.81 -15.35
N ASN A 191 -3.22 -10.72 -16.05
CA ASN A 191 -2.40 -10.16 -17.14
C ASN A 191 -1.07 -9.57 -16.64
N TYR A 192 -1.06 -9.07 -15.41
CA TYR A 192 0.14 -8.42 -14.83
C TYR A 192 0.99 -9.36 -13.98
N HIS A 193 0.41 -10.43 -13.44
CA HIS A 193 1.08 -11.38 -12.54
C HIS A 193 1.15 -12.76 -13.19
N THR A 194 2.20 -13.00 -13.97
CA THR A 194 2.28 -14.15 -14.89
C THR A 194 2.86 -15.41 -14.26
N ARG A 195 3.68 -15.28 -13.19
CA ARG A 195 4.32 -16.40 -12.48
C ARG A 195 4.55 -16.09 -11.01
N GLY A 196 4.71 -17.13 -10.19
CA GLY A 196 4.96 -17.05 -8.76
C GLY A 196 3.68 -16.98 -7.93
N LYS A 197 3.81 -16.85 -6.61
CA LYS A 197 2.67 -16.84 -5.68
C LYS A 197 1.68 -15.69 -5.92
N LYS A 198 2.15 -14.59 -6.45
CA LYS A 198 1.29 -13.43 -6.77
C LYS A 198 0.28 -13.75 -7.87
N LYS A 199 0.58 -14.69 -8.77
CA LYS A 199 -0.36 -15.16 -9.79
C LYS A 199 -1.60 -15.87 -9.20
N GLU A 200 -1.48 -16.44 -8.01
CA GLU A 200 -2.49 -17.29 -7.38
C GLU A 200 -3.36 -16.54 -6.35
N LYS A 201 -3.19 -15.23 -6.23
CA LYS A 201 -3.90 -14.38 -5.27
C LYS A 201 -5.25 -13.89 -5.74
#